data_98edd9b333ff959447cb005676ec9877
#
_entry.id   98edd9b333ff959447cb005676ec9877
#
_cell.length_a   1.000
_cell.length_b   1.000
_cell.length_c   1.000
_cell.angle_alpha   90.00
_cell.angle_beta   90.00
_cell.angle_gamma   90.00
#
_symmetry.space_group_name_H-M   'P 1'
#
loop_
_entity.id
_entity.type
_entity.pdbx_description
1 polymer ?
#
loop_
_entity_poly.entity_id
_entity_poly.type
_entity_poly.pdbx_seq_one_letter_code
_entity_poly.pdbx_strand_id
1 'polypeptide(L)'
;MENEVSMSQPYPNQVRIAVTMGDPAGVGPELCAKILSDPPVDETQLVVFGDWQWLQAAADLCHCRIDAGRLSPAPGSDKALENHDFDSNRHWVVDYGHSAHDELVHGQVTALGGRASYQYLTEAIEAALSRKVDAVVTAPINKASLRAAGFSYPGHTEILSDKTGTRDYGMM
;
A
#
# COMPACT_ATOMS: atom_id res chain seq x y z
N MET A 1 36.08 33.09 -17.91
CA MET A 1 34.62 32.85 -17.79
C MET A 1 34.44 31.38 -18.07
N GLU A 2 34.50 30.59 -17.01
CA GLU A 2 34.30 29.14 -17.06
C GLU A 2 32.78 28.89 -17.02
N ASN A 3 32.28 28.23 -18.06
CA ASN A 3 30.92 27.75 -18.11
C ASN A 3 30.75 26.60 -17.09
N GLU A 4 30.15 26.87 -15.96
CA GLU A 4 29.59 25.81 -15.12
C GLU A 4 28.50 25.08 -15.91
N VAL A 5 28.83 23.88 -16.37
CA VAL A 5 27.87 22.92 -16.88
C VAL A 5 27.07 22.49 -15.67
N SER A 6 25.87 23.03 -15.53
CA SER A 6 24.84 22.51 -14.60
C SER A 6 24.68 21.04 -14.91
N MET A 7 25.21 20.19 -14.03
CA MET A 7 24.91 18.76 -14.04
C MET A 7 23.42 18.60 -13.70
N SER A 8 22.61 18.41 -14.74
CA SER A 8 21.21 17.98 -14.57
C SER A 8 21.19 16.72 -13.71
N GLN A 9 20.39 16.74 -12.66
CA GLN A 9 20.20 15.61 -11.75
C GLN A 9 19.89 14.34 -12.56
N PRO A 10 20.57 13.20 -12.29
CA PRO A 10 20.44 11.99 -13.10
C PRO A 10 19.08 11.29 -13.00
N TYR A 11 18.22 11.66 -12.06
CA TYR A 11 16.89 11.11 -11.86
C TYR A 11 15.85 12.24 -11.75
N PRO A 12 15.18 12.61 -12.85
CA PRO A 12 14.23 13.72 -12.84
C PRO A 12 12.95 13.42 -12.06
N ASN A 13 12.68 12.18 -11.65
CA ASN A 13 11.50 11.82 -10.87
C ASN A 13 11.87 10.80 -9.79
N GLN A 14 11.55 11.12 -8.55
CA GLN A 14 11.60 10.20 -7.42
C GLN A 14 10.71 8.98 -7.71
N VAL A 15 11.25 7.75 -7.53
CA VAL A 15 10.50 6.51 -7.73
C VAL A 15 9.43 6.38 -6.64
N ARG A 16 8.19 6.17 -7.06
CA ARG A 16 7.04 6.01 -6.16
C ARG A 16 6.59 4.56 -6.11
N ILE A 17 6.60 3.97 -4.92
CA ILE A 17 6.25 2.57 -4.70
C ILE A 17 4.98 2.47 -3.87
N ALA A 18 3.95 1.83 -4.43
CA ALA A 18 2.79 1.41 -3.65
C ALA A 18 3.14 0.22 -2.78
N VAL A 19 2.78 0.27 -1.49
CA VAL A 19 2.93 -0.85 -0.55
C VAL A 19 1.55 -1.18 -0.01
N THR A 20 1.05 -2.39 -0.27
CA THR A 20 -0.23 -2.81 0.31
C THR A 20 -0.04 -3.40 1.69
N MET A 21 -0.87 -3.01 2.64
CA MET A 21 -0.81 -3.50 4.03
C MET A 21 -1.13 -5.00 4.15
N GLY A 22 -1.82 -5.60 3.18
CA GLY A 22 -2.28 -6.99 3.24
C GLY A 22 -3.42 -7.18 4.24
N ASP A 23 -3.50 -8.37 4.85
CA ASP A 23 -4.53 -8.62 5.87
C ASP A 23 -4.18 -7.81 7.15
N PRO A 24 -5.04 -6.86 7.57
CA PRO A 24 -4.74 -6.03 8.73
C PRO A 24 -4.71 -6.81 10.06
N ALA A 25 -5.28 -8.03 10.12
CA ALA A 25 -5.13 -8.93 11.27
C ALA A 25 -3.81 -9.74 11.24
N GLY A 26 -3.02 -9.62 10.17
CA GLY A 26 -1.72 -10.29 10.00
C GLY A 26 -0.53 -9.39 10.37
N VAL A 27 0.65 -9.75 9.85
CA VAL A 27 1.92 -9.05 10.09
C VAL A 27 2.12 -7.80 9.21
N GLY A 28 1.21 -7.56 8.27
CA GLY A 28 1.34 -6.47 7.31
C GLY A 28 1.44 -5.08 7.93
N PRO A 29 0.61 -4.73 8.92
CA PRO A 29 0.71 -3.44 9.60
C PRO A 29 2.08 -3.17 10.22
N GLU A 30 2.70 -4.18 10.87
CA GLU A 30 4.04 -4.06 11.48
C GLU A 30 5.13 -3.88 10.42
N LEU A 31 5.02 -4.58 9.28
CA LEU A 31 5.95 -4.39 8.16
C LEU A 31 5.84 -2.98 7.59
N CYS A 32 4.61 -2.49 7.38
CA CYS A 32 4.37 -1.13 6.89
C CYS A 32 4.85 -0.07 7.88
N ALA A 33 4.63 -0.25 9.18
CA ALA A 33 5.11 0.67 10.20
C ALA A 33 6.64 0.75 10.20
N LYS A 34 7.33 -0.38 10.11
CA LYS A 34 8.79 -0.45 10.08
C LYS A 34 9.39 0.22 8.86
N ILE A 35 8.89 -0.05 7.65
CA ILE A 35 9.42 0.58 6.43
C ILE A 35 9.15 2.08 6.35
N LEU A 36 8.06 2.57 6.96
CA LEU A 36 7.79 4.01 7.05
C LEU A 36 8.64 4.69 8.12
N SER A 37 9.08 3.95 9.14
CA SER A 37 9.98 4.46 10.20
C SER A 37 11.44 4.49 9.76
N ASP A 38 11.85 3.53 8.93
CA ASP A 38 13.24 3.38 8.42
C ASP A 38 13.17 2.92 6.96
N PRO A 39 12.94 3.85 6.02
CA PRO A 39 12.82 3.53 4.60
C PRO A 39 14.13 3.00 4.03
N PRO A 40 14.10 1.93 3.23
CA PRO A 40 15.30 1.24 2.77
C PRO A 40 16.09 2.00 1.70
N VAL A 41 15.49 3.02 1.07
CA VAL A 41 16.10 3.78 -0.03
C VAL A 41 15.68 5.25 0.07
N ASP A 42 16.67 6.15 0.20
CA ASP A 42 16.47 7.59 0.42
C ASP A 42 15.72 8.31 -0.73
N GLU A 43 15.86 7.83 -1.98
CA GLU A 43 15.27 8.46 -3.17
C GLU A 43 13.90 7.87 -3.54
N THR A 44 13.29 7.09 -2.64
CA THR A 44 12.02 6.40 -2.89
C THR A 44 10.90 7.00 -2.07
N GLN A 45 9.78 7.28 -2.71
CA GLN A 45 8.54 7.65 -2.05
C GLN A 45 7.67 6.41 -1.85
N LEU A 46 7.32 6.11 -0.61
CA LEU A 46 6.39 5.04 -0.27
C LEU A 46 4.96 5.59 -0.16
N VAL A 47 4.02 4.88 -0.78
CA VAL A 47 2.58 5.12 -0.66
C VAL A 47 1.94 3.84 -0.13
N VAL A 48 1.63 3.82 1.16
CA VAL A 48 1.02 2.65 1.82
C VAL A 48 -0.49 2.69 1.63
N PHE A 49 -1.05 1.62 1.08
CA PHE A 49 -2.49 1.39 0.96
C PHE A 49 -2.94 0.52 2.13
N GLY A 50 -3.71 1.10 3.05
CA GLY A 50 -4.06 0.43 4.30
C GLY A 50 -5.01 1.24 5.17
N ASP A 51 -5.02 0.94 6.46
CA ASP A 51 -5.78 1.66 7.48
C ASP A 51 -4.85 2.31 8.50
N TRP A 52 -5.02 3.60 8.69
CA TRP A 52 -4.18 4.40 9.59
C TRP A 52 -4.21 3.88 11.04
N GLN A 53 -5.38 3.49 11.54
CA GLN A 53 -5.52 3.02 12.92
C GLN A 53 -4.71 1.73 13.18
N TRP A 54 -4.76 0.77 12.24
CA TRP A 54 -3.96 -0.46 12.33
C TRP A 54 -2.47 -0.18 12.23
N LEU A 55 -2.11 0.71 11.34
CA LEU A 55 -0.73 1.13 11.17
C LEU A 55 -0.20 1.81 12.45
N GLN A 56 -1.00 2.67 13.07
CA GLN A 56 -0.62 3.35 14.32
C GLN A 56 -0.46 2.34 15.47
N ALA A 57 -1.42 1.41 15.65
CA ALA A 57 -1.33 0.37 16.67
C ALA A 57 -0.09 -0.53 16.46
N ALA A 58 0.24 -0.86 15.21
CA ALA A 58 1.44 -1.62 14.89
C ALA A 58 2.73 -0.83 15.16
N ALA A 59 2.74 0.47 14.90
CA ALA A 59 3.87 1.34 15.22
C ALA A 59 4.13 1.40 16.73
N ASP A 60 3.07 1.52 17.54
CA ASP A 60 3.16 1.49 18.99
C ASP A 60 3.72 0.15 19.48
N LEU A 61 3.23 -0.97 18.94
CA LEU A 61 3.71 -2.32 19.24
C LEU A 61 5.18 -2.53 18.87
N CYS A 62 5.60 -2.01 17.72
CA CYS A 62 6.97 -2.11 17.21
C CYS A 62 7.92 -1.05 17.80
N HIS A 63 7.44 -0.14 18.65
CA HIS A 63 8.19 0.99 19.20
C HIS A 63 8.85 1.84 18.10
N CYS A 64 8.17 2.03 16.96
CA CYS A 64 8.65 2.86 15.88
C CYS A 64 7.73 4.07 15.65
N ARG A 65 8.23 5.08 14.94
CA ARG A 65 7.50 6.30 14.64
C ARG A 65 7.21 6.37 13.14
N ILE A 66 5.95 6.61 12.78
CA ILE A 66 5.55 6.83 11.40
C ILE A 66 5.71 8.31 11.06
N ASP A 67 6.49 8.60 10.03
CA ASP A 67 6.58 9.92 9.42
C ASP A 67 5.99 9.88 8.01
N ALA A 68 4.68 10.00 7.91
CA ALA A 68 3.95 9.95 6.66
C ALA A 68 2.74 10.89 6.65
N GLY A 69 2.37 11.39 5.47
CA GLY A 69 1.10 12.05 5.25
C GLY A 69 -0.04 11.04 5.22
N ARG A 70 -1.24 11.46 5.63
CA ARG A 70 -2.45 10.66 5.57
C ARG A 70 -3.37 11.22 4.49
N LEU A 71 -3.88 10.33 3.64
CA LEU A 71 -4.90 10.61 2.63
C LEU A 71 -6.10 9.74 2.92
N SER A 72 -7.28 10.33 2.96
CA SER A 72 -8.52 9.55 3.03
C SER A 72 -9.24 9.68 1.69
N PRO A 73 -9.62 8.57 1.04
CA PRO A 73 -10.47 8.61 -0.14
C PRO A 73 -11.75 9.40 0.14
N ALA A 74 -12.21 10.15 -0.85
CA ALA A 74 -13.51 10.81 -0.71
C ALA A 74 -14.61 9.75 -0.55
N PRO A 75 -15.63 9.98 0.32
CA PRO A 75 -16.72 9.03 0.48
C PRO A 75 -17.40 8.72 -0.86
N GLY A 76 -17.45 7.41 -1.22
CA GLY A 76 -18.03 6.96 -2.49
C GLY A 76 -17.12 7.12 -3.71
N SER A 77 -15.86 7.51 -3.54
CA SER A 77 -14.86 7.49 -4.60
C SER A 77 -14.08 6.18 -4.52
N ASP A 78 -14.14 5.40 -5.59
CA ASP A 78 -13.32 4.20 -5.75
C ASP A 78 -11.86 4.55 -6.11
N LYS A 79 -11.51 5.85 -6.14
CA LYS A 79 -10.24 6.35 -6.63
C LYS A 79 -9.58 7.32 -5.64
N ALA A 80 -8.85 6.75 -4.71
CA ALA A 80 -8.18 7.48 -3.64
C ALA A 80 -7.17 8.54 -4.14
N LEU A 81 -6.63 8.38 -5.36
CA LEU A 81 -5.49 9.14 -5.86
C LEU A 81 -5.80 10.01 -7.07
N GLU A 82 -7.06 10.11 -7.55
CA GLU A 82 -7.36 10.77 -8.83
C GLU A 82 -6.88 12.23 -8.94
N ASN A 83 -6.92 12.98 -7.84
CA ASN A 83 -6.57 14.41 -7.84
C ASN A 83 -5.49 14.76 -6.81
N HIS A 84 -4.75 13.75 -6.31
CA HIS A 84 -3.71 14.03 -5.34
C HIS A 84 -2.36 14.20 -6.01
N ASP A 85 -1.76 15.37 -5.74
CA ASP A 85 -0.38 15.65 -6.09
C ASP A 85 0.49 15.31 -4.87
N PHE A 86 1.25 14.24 -4.97
CA PHE A 86 2.09 13.80 -3.86
C PHE A 86 3.27 14.75 -3.68
N ASP A 87 3.35 15.38 -2.52
CA ASP A 87 4.58 16.06 -2.11
C ASP A 87 5.73 15.03 -2.08
N SER A 88 6.75 15.26 -2.90
CA SER A 88 7.89 14.36 -3.09
C SER A 88 8.75 14.16 -1.84
N ASN A 89 8.63 15.03 -0.85
CA ASN A 89 9.50 15.04 0.33
C ASN A 89 9.01 14.18 1.49
N ARG A 90 7.91 13.41 1.31
CA ARG A 90 7.36 12.58 2.38
C ARG A 90 6.70 11.32 1.86
N HIS A 91 6.61 10.30 2.71
CA HIS A 91 5.80 9.12 2.47
C HIS A 91 4.32 9.40 2.71
N TRP A 92 3.44 8.53 2.21
CA TRP A 92 1.99 8.69 2.32
C TRP A 92 1.30 7.40 2.75
N VAL A 93 0.19 7.54 3.44
CA VAL A 93 -0.73 6.44 3.75
C VAL A 93 -2.10 6.80 3.18
N VAL A 94 -2.59 5.96 2.28
CA VAL A 94 -3.96 5.99 1.79
C VAL A 94 -4.79 5.21 2.78
N ASP A 95 -5.60 5.94 3.56
CA ASP A 95 -6.36 5.40 4.68
C ASP A 95 -7.81 5.16 4.30
N TYR A 96 -8.19 3.89 4.22
CA TYR A 96 -9.55 3.49 3.84
C TYR A 96 -10.54 3.49 5.00
N GLY A 97 -10.06 3.49 6.25
CA GLY A 97 -10.91 3.59 7.44
C GLY A 97 -11.86 2.40 7.64
N HIS A 98 -11.47 1.20 7.17
CA HIS A 98 -12.32 0.01 7.28
C HIS A 98 -12.50 -0.48 8.70
N SER A 99 -11.63 -0.11 9.60
CA SER A 99 -11.59 -0.69 10.93
C SER A 99 -12.45 0.10 11.91
N ALA A 100 -13.60 -0.44 12.26
CA ALA A 100 -13.95 -0.43 13.66
C ALA A 100 -12.89 -1.30 14.37
N HIS A 101 -12.05 -0.70 15.20
CA HIS A 101 -10.89 -1.34 15.87
C HIS A 101 -11.30 -2.61 16.67
N ASP A 102 -12.58 -2.72 17.02
CA ASP A 102 -13.16 -3.80 17.84
C ASP A 102 -13.52 -5.07 17.05
N GLU A 103 -13.52 -5.04 15.71
CA GLU A 103 -13.93 -6.18 14.87
C GLU A 103 -12.77 -7.04 14.37
N LEU A 104 -11.53 -6.58 14.51
CA LEU A 104 -10.35 -7.32 14.08
C LEU A 104 -9.52 -7.73 15.29
N VAL A 105 -9.22 -9.01 15.36
CA VAL A 105 -8.30 -9.59 16.36
C VAL A 105 -7.09 -10.15 15.63
N HIS A 106 -5.90 -9.80 16.09
CA HIS A 106 -4.63 -10.29 15.53
C HIS A 106 -4.64 -11.81 15.35
N GLY A 107 -4.21 -12.27 14.19
CA GLY A 107 -4.10 -13.69 13.85
C GLY A 107 -5.43 -14.38 13.53
N GLN A 108 -6.56 -13.68 13.58
CA GLN A 108 -7.86 -14.27 13.26
C GLN A 108 -8.25 -14.07 11.79
N VAL A 109 -8.88 -15.11 11.24
CA VAL A 109 -9.48 -15.08 9.91
C VAL A 109 -10.82 -14.34 9.99
N THR A 110 -10.95 -13.23 9.26
CA THR A 110 -12.19 -12.45 9.21
C THR A 110 -12.57 -12.04 7.78
N ALA A 111 -13.86 -11.92 7.51
CA ALA A 111 -14.33 -11.38 6.24
C ALA A 111 -13.92 -9.89 6.07
N LEU A 112 -13.84 -9.15 7.17
CA LEU A 112 -13.40 -7.75 7.15
C LEU A 112 -11.94 -7.64 6.70
N GLY A 113 -11.01 -8.43 7.30
CA GLY A 113 -9.61 -8.48 6.88
C GLY A 113 -9.45 -8.91 5.42
N GLY A 114 -10.29 -9.85 4.96
CA GLY A 114 -10.32 -10.25 3.55
C GLY A 114 -10.77 -9.13 2.60
N ARG A 115 -11.82 -8.39 2.93
CA ARG A 115 -12.28 -7.24 2.14
C ARG A 115 -11.25 -6.11 2.11
N ALA A 116 -10.71 -5.76 3.27
CA ALA A 116 -9.71 -4.71 3.41
C ALA A 116 -8.47 -5.03 2.58
N SER A 117 -7.88 -6.23 2.75
CA SER A 117 -6.69 -6.63 2.00
C SER A 117 -6.91 -6.69 0.49
N TYR A 118 -8.08 -7.12 0.05
CA TYR A 118 -8.46 -7.12 -1.37
C TYR A 118 -8.54 -5.68 -1.92
N GLN A 119 -9.17 -4.76 -1.19
CA GLN A 119 -9.29 -3.37 -1.60
C GLN A 119 -7.92 -2.69 -1.67
N TYR A 120 -7.07 -2.82 -0.66
CA TYR A 120 -5.72 -2.23 -0.70
C TYR A 120 -4.94 -2.68 -1.94
N LEU A 121 -5.03 -3.98 -2.27
CA LEU A 121 -4.35 -4.52 -3.44
C LEU A 121 -4.93 -3.99 -4.75
N THR A 122 -6.25 -3.99 -4.90
CA THR A 122 -6.90 -3.56 -6.14
C THR A 122 -6.69 -2.07 -6.41
N GLU A 123 -6.73 -1.24 -5.38
CA GLU A 123 -6.45 0.20 -5.48
C GLU A 123 -4.98 0.49 -5.81
N ALA A 124 -4.04 -0.27 -5.22
CA ALA A 124 -2.63 -0.16 -5.57
C ALA A 124 -2.35 -0.56 -7.03
N ILE A 125 -3.03 -1.60 -7.53
CA ILE A 125 -2.96 -2.00 -8.95
C ILE A 125 -3.50 -0.88 -9.85
N GLU A 126 -4.65 -0.30 -9.52
CA GLU A 126 -5.23 0.80 -10.29
C GLU A 126 -4.32 2.04 -10.30
N ALA A 127 -3.69 2.35 -9.16
CA ALA A 127 -2.70 3.41 -9.06
C ALA A 127 -1.49 3.17 -9.99
N ALA A 128 -1.04 1.92 -10.11
CA ALA A 128 0.04 1.55 -11.03
C ALA A 128 -0.40 1.63 -12.50
N LEU A 129 -1.58 1.13 -12.83
CA LEU A 129 -2.14 1.21 -14.20
C LEU A 129 -2.35 2.65 -14.65
N SER A 130 -2.76 3.54 -13.74
CA SER A 130 -2.91 4.97 -13.99
C SER A 130 -1.61 5.77 -13.86
N ARG A 131 -0.46 5.10 -13.66
CA ARG A 131 0.87 5.71 -13.51
C ARG A 131 0.99 6.72 -12.36
N LYS A 132 0.23 6.53 -11.31
CA LYS A 132 0.34 7.29 -10.06
C LYS A 132 1.47 6.76 -9.16
N VAL A 133 1.82 5.48 -9.36
CA VAL A 133 2.97 4.80 -8.75
C VAL A 133 3.72 4.00 -9.81
N ASP A 134 5.01 3.76 -9.58
CA ASP A 134 5.90 3.09 -10.54
C ASP A 134 5.99 1.58 -10.30
N ALA A 135 5.71 1.13 -9.08
CA ALA A 135 5.72 -0.28 -8.71
C ALA A 135 4.73 -0.58 -7.58
N VAL A 136 4.39 -1.86 -7.43
CA VAL A 136 3.55 -2.39 -6.34
C VAL A 136 4.33 -3.45 -5.58
N VAL A 137 4.40 -3.29 -4.25
CA VAL A 137 4.92 -4.27 -3.30
C VAL A 137 3.79 -4.68 -2.37
N THR A 138 3.66 -5.96 -2.08
CA THR A 138 2.53 -6.47 -1.31
C THR A 138 2.97 -7.10 0.01
N ALA A 139 2.36 -6.68 1.13
CA ALA A 139 2.40 -7.45 2.37
C ALA A 139 1.45 -8.65 2.30
N PRO A 140 1.62 -9.67 3.16
CA PRO A 140 0.87 -10.91 3.06
C PRO A 140 -0.64 -10.74 3.21
N ILE A 141 -1.39 -11.40 2.33
CA ILE A 141 -2.84 -11.59 2.46
C ILE A 141 -3.17 -12.93 3.10
N ASN A 142 -4.34 -13.03 3.71
CA ASN A 142 -4.85 -14.28 4.26
C ASN A 142 -5.89 -14.90 3.31
N LYS A 143 -5.57 -16.06 2.71
CA LYS A 143 -6.45 -16.74 1.76
C LYS A 143 -7.78 -17.18 2.38
N ALA A 144 -7.81 -17.50 3.68
CA ALA A 144 -9.04 -17.85 4.37
C ALA A 144 -9.90 -16.60 4.62
N SER A 145 -9.29 -15.46 4.97
CA SER A 145 -9.97 -14.16 5.08
C SER A 145 -10.57 -13.72 3.74
N LEU A 146 -9.81 -13.88 2.63
CA LEU A 146 -10.33 -13.61 1.29
C LEU A 146 -11.57 -14.45 0.97
N ARG A 147 -11.51 -15.77 1.24
CA ARG A 147 -12.67 -16.66 1.03
C ARG A 147 -13.86 -16.29 1.92
N ALA A 148 -13.62 -15.93 3.19
CA ALA A 148 -14.66 -15.46 4.09
C ALA A 148 -15.33 -14.17 3.60
N ALA A 149 -14.58 -13.34 2.87
CA ALA A 149 -15.07 -12.13 2.22
C ALA A 149 -15.78 -12.37 0.87
N GLY A 150 -15.82 -13.63 0.38
CA GLY A 150 -16.44 -14.00 -0.89
C GLY A 150 -15.50 -13.97 -2.10
N PHE A 151 -14.20 -13.73 -1.91
CA PHE A 151 -13.23 -13.74 -2.99
C PHE A 151 -12.58 -15.11 -3.16
N SER A 152 -12.61 -15.65 -4.38
CA SER A 152 -12.11 -17.01 -4.68
C SER A 152 -10.71 -17.01 -5.33
N TYR A 153 -9.88 -16.03 -5.03
CA TYR A 153 -8.52 -15.97 -5.56
C TYR A 153 -7.56 -16.85 -4.75
N PRO A 154 -6.67 -17.64 -5.41
CA PRO A 154 -5.64 -18.42 -4.74
C PRO A 154 -4.55 -17.57 -4.08
N GLY A 155 -4.30 -16.35 -4.57
CA GLY A 155 -3.29 -15.45 -4.03
C GLY A 155 -3.18 -14.12 -4.79
N HIS A 156 -2.09 -13.39 -4.54
CA HIS A 156 -1.82 -12.10 -5.17
C HIS A 156 -1.72 -12.20 -6.71
N THR A 157 -1.04 -13.24 -7.20
CA THR A 157 -0.74 -13.41 -8.62
C THR A 157 -2.00 -13.45 -9.46
N GLU A 158 -3.02 -14.16 -9.01
CA GLU A 158 -4.30 -14.27 -9.71
C GLU A 158 -5.11 -12.98 -9.67
N ILE A 159 -5.05 -12.25 -8.54
CA ILE A 159 -5.67 -10.92 -8.43
C ILE A 159 -4.97 -9.95 -9.38
N LEU A 160 -3.64 -9.92 -9.40
CA LEU A 160 -2.84 -9.10 -10.30
C LEU A 160 -3.17 -9.41 -11.75
N SER A 161 -3.17 -10.69 -12.15
CA SER A 161 -3.49 -11.14 -13.50
C SER A 161 -4.89 -10.68 -13.94
N ASP A 162 -5.89 -10.88 -13.09
CA ASP A 162 -7.27 -10.50 -13.37
C ASP A 162 -7.41 -8.99 -13.54
N LYS A 163 -6.84 -8.19 -12.63
CA LYS A 163 -6.96 -6.73 -12.64
C LYS A 163 -6.16 -6.05 -13.74
N THR A 164 -5.05 -6.64 -14.17
CA THR A 164 -4.23 -6.11 -15.28
C THR A 164 -4.62 -6.66 -16.65
N GLY A 165 -5.49 -7.68 -16.71
CA GLY A 165 -5.82 -8.39 -17.95
C GLY A 165 -4.65 -9.22 -18.51
N THR A 166 -3.61 -9.49 -17.71
CA THR A 166 -2.42 -10.24 -18.12
C THR A 166 -2.71 -11.74 -18.11
N ARG A 167 -2.45 -12.44 -19.23
CA ARG A 167 -2.69 -13.88 -19.37
C ARG A 167 -1.46 -14.72 -19.10
N ASP A 168 -0.29 -14.22 -19.49
CA ASP A 168 0.99 -14.93 -19.34
C ASP A 168 1.74 -14.34 -18.12
N TYR A 169 1.74 -15.09 -17.03
CA TYR A 169 2.39 -14.71 -15.79
C TYR A 169 2.99 -15.95 -15.11
N GLY A 170 3.98 -15.72 -14.24
CA GLY A 170 4.62 -16.78 -13.47
C GLY A 170 5.27 -16.25 -12.20
N MET A 171 5.58 -17.17 -11.29
CA MET A 171 6.43 -16.89 -10.14
C MET A 171 7.84 -17.46 -10.41
N MET A 172 8.84 -16.63 -10.09
CA MET A 172 10.25 -17.04 -10.13
C MET A 172 10.72 -17.52 -8.75
#